data_722d0219ce270a608cf9df33b95b730b
#
_entry.id   722d0219ce270a608cf9df33b95b730b
#
_cell.length_a   1.000
_cell.length_b   1.000
_cell.length_c   1.000
_cell.angle_alpha   90.00
_cell.angle_beta   90.00
_cell.angle_gamma   90.00
#
_symmetry.space_group_name_H-M   'P 1'
#
loop_
_entity.id
_entity.type
_entity.pdbx_description
1 polymer ?
#
loop_
_entity_poly.entity_id
_entity_poly.type
_entity_poly.pdbx_seq_one_letter_code
_entity_poly.pdbx_strand_id
1 'polypeptide(L)'
;MKDIFAALRPQVNKNIEKAIKDGDLNRKVMPGDHVVTPLERAKYIVTYDLEKKRLRSKVKRIFGNIVANKKTRDIAKYIDISGLENASPLKGKAFIMTSNHYSPYDNLIARHLTNKLGYKNKLSIIINESNIFMPGKLGKILRSVDVFPYAQDFEYLGKRFNPAVGNALKKKRVVLIYPEQEMWLDYPKTRPLKPGAYHYAAKFNVPILPIFVTWKKDEEGVTK
;
A
#
# COMPACT_ATOMS: atom_id res chain seq x y z
N MET A 1 9.62 -14.82 -9.75
CA MET A 1 8.20 -14.38 -9.95
C MET A 1 8.14 -13.60 -11.24
N LYS A 2 7.06 -13.73 -12.07
CA LYS A 2 7.00 -13.01 -13.36
C LYS A 2 6.94 -11.50 -13.10
N ASP A 3 7.89 -10.73 -13.65
CA ASP A 3 7.92 -9.28 -13.54
C ASP A 3 6.75 -8.67 -14.34
N ILE A 4 5.76 -8.15 -13.61
CA ILE A 4 4.56 -7.57 -14.21
C ILE A 4 4.82 -6.20 -14.86
N PHE A 5 5.96 -5.59 -14.59
CA PHE A 5 6.38 -4.30 -15.14
C PHE A 5 7.57 -4.40 -16.10
N ALA A 6 7.98 -5.62 -16.51
CA ALA A 6 9.14 -5.80 -17.37
C ALA A 6 9.12 -4.89 -18.61
N ALA A 7 7.96 -4.81 -19.29
CA ALA A 7 7.79 -3.97 -20.47
C ALA A 7 7.86 -2.46 -20.18
N LEU A 8 7.57 -2.04 -18.94
CA LEU A 8 7.57 -0.62 -18.54
C LEU A 8 8.92 -0.17 -17.94
N ARG A 9 9.77 -1.10 -17.51
CA ARG A 9 11.03 -0.78 -16.82
C ARG A 9 11.91 0.23 -17.57
N PRO A 10 12.17 0.11 -18.89
CA PRO A 10 13.03 1.07 -19.58
C PRO A 10 12.49 2.49 -19.50
N GLN A 11 11.17 2.65 -19.67
CA GLN A 11 10.54 3.96 -19.58
C GLN A 11 10.55 4.52 -18.15
N VAL A 12 10.27 3.66 -17.16
CA VAL A 12 10.28 4.04 -15.74
C VAL A 12 11.68 4.47 -15.30
N ASN A 13 12.74 3.72 -15.67
CA ASN A 13 14.11 4.07 -15.36
C ASN A 13 14.49 5.43 -15.95
N LYS A 14 14.15 5.68 -17.21
CA LYS A 14 14.37 6.97 -17.87
C LYS A 14 13.64 8.11 -17.14
N ASN A 15 12.41 7.88 -16.70
CA ASN A 15 11.63 8.86 -15.95
C ASN A 15 12.28 9.15 -14.57
N ILE A 16 12.78 8.11 -13.88
CA ILE A 16 13.51 8.23 -12.60
C ILE A 16 14.78 9.03 -12.78
N GLU A 17 15.61 8.68 -13.76
CA GLU A 17 16.85 9.40 -14.07
C GLU A 17 16.59 10.89 -14.35
N LYS A 18 15.57 11.18 -15.15
CA LYS A 18 15.15 12.55 -15.41
C LYS A 18 14.70 13.27 -14.14
N ALA A 19 13.89 12.63 -13.30
CA ALA A 19 13.41 13.20 -12.04
C ALA A 19 14.58 13.51 -11.09
N ILE A 20 15.57 12.62 -11.00
CA ILE A 20 16.80 12.84 -10.20
C ILE A 20 17.57 14.02 -10.73
N LYS A 21 17.80 14.08 -12.06
CA LYS A 21 18.52 15.18 -12.71
C LYS A 21 17.88 16.54 -12.48
N ASP A 22 16.53 16.55 -12.50
CA ASP A 22 15.75 17.77 -12.31
C ASP A 22 15.56 18.12 -10.80
N GLY A 23 16.06 17.30 -9.87
CA GLY A 23 15.89 17.48 -8.42
C GLY A 23 14.46 17.25 -7.91
N ASP A 24 13.57 16.70 -8.75
CA ASP A 24 12.16 16.49 -8.43
C ASP A 24 11.90 15.07 -7.95
N LEU A 25 12.23 14.81 -6.70
CA LEU A 25 12.06 13.49 -6.06
C LEU A 25 10.60 13.15 -5.70
N ASN A 26 9.65 14.06 -5.97
CA ASN A 26 8.21 13.81 -5.80
C ASN A 26 7.51 13.47 -7.13
N ARG A 27 8.24 13.48 -8.24
CA ARG A 27 7.68 13.27 -9.58
C ARG A 27 7.05 11.90 -9.71
N LYS A 28 5.91 11.87 -10.40
CA LYS A 28 5.28 10.65 -10.85
C LYS A 28 6.11 10.05 -12.00
N VAL A 29 6.58 8.83 -11.83
CA VAL A 29 7.49 8.15 -12.78
C VAL A 29 6.84 6.93 -13.44
N MET A 30 5.81 6.35 -12.81
CA MET A 30 5.07 5.22 -13.38
C MET A 30 4.12 5.71 -14.48
N PRO A 31 4.24 5.22 -15.71
CA PRO A 31 3.32 5.56 -16.79
C PRO A 31 2.01 4.77 -16.68
N GLY A 32 0.95 5.29 -17.33
CA GLY A 32 -0.27 4.54 -17.56
C GLY A 32 -1.27 4.49 -16.40
N ASP A 33 -1.10 5.33 -15.39
CA ASP A 33 -2.13 5.45 -14.37
C ASP A 33 -3.43 6.01 -14.95
N HIS A 34 -4.53 5.41 -14.54
CA HIS A 34 -5.85 5.88 -14.91
C HIS A 34 -6.10 7.29 -14.35
N VAL A 35 -6.47 8.21 -15.23
CA VAL A 35 -6.90 9.56 -14.83
C VAL A 35 -8.38 9.47 -14.45
N VAL A 36 -8.66 9.56 -13.16
CA VAL A 36 -10.05 9.49 -12.65
C VAL A 36 -10.81 10.73 -13.03
N THR A 37 -11.84 10.57 -13.84
CA THR A 37 -12.71 11.67 -14.23
C THR A 37 -13.60 12.13 -13.07
N PRO A 38 -14.09 13.39 -13.06
CA PRO A 38 -15.03 13.87 -12.03
C PRO A 38 -16.27 12.97 -11.87
N LEU A 39 -16.80 12.46 -12.98
CA LEU A 39 -17.97 11.58 -12.99
C LEU A 39 -17.65 10.21 -12.34
N GLU A 40 -16.53 9.61 -12.68
CA GLU A 40 -16.07 8.37 -12.05
C GLU A 40 -15.86 8.57 -10.56
N ARG A 41 -15.21 9.66 -10.15
CA ARG A 41 -15.02 10.00 -8.74
C ARG A 41 -16.36 10.14 -8.03
N ALA A 42 -17.27 10.95 -8.52
CA ALA A 42 -18.58 11.14 -7.93
C ALA A 42 -19.32 9.81 -7.74
N LYS A 43 -19.24 8.92 -8.72
CA LYS A 43 -19.87 7.60 -8.64
C LYS A 43 -19.23 6.70 -7.58
N TYR A 44 -17.90 6.58 -7.56
CA TYR A 44 -17.25 5.64 -6.66
C TYR A 44 -17.24 6.11 -5.20
N ILE A 45 -17.07 7.41 -4.92
CA ILE A 45 -17.08 7.92 -3.55
C ILE A 45 -18.39 7.61 -2.82
N VAL A 46 -19.52 7.51 -3.56
CA VAL A 46 -20.82 7.13 -3.01
C VAL A 46 -21.00 5.61 -2.91
N THR A 47 -20.55 4.88 -3.94
CA THR A 47 -20.89 3.44 -4.07
C THR A 47 -19.85 2.50 -3.46
N TYR A 48 -18.59 2.92 -3.33
CA TYR A 48 -17.53 2.05 -2.82
C TYR A 48 -17.71 1.72 -1.35
N ASP A 49 -17.71 0.43 -1.04
CA ASP A 49 -17.89 -0.09 0.32
C ASP A 49 -16.53 -0.13 1.04
N LEU A 50 -16.14 1.01 1.62
CA LEU A 50 -14.86 1.20 2.31
C LEU A 50 -14.62 0.18 3.43
N GLU A 51 -15.66 -0.11 4.21
CA GLU A 51 -15.57 -1.00 5.36
C GLU A 51 -15.94 -2.45 5.04
N LYS A 52 -16.23 -2.75 3.77
CA LYS A 52 -16.67 -4.08 3.34
C LYS A 52 -17.86 -4.62 4.14
N LYS A 53 -18.85 -3.76 4.44
CA LYS A 53 -20.01 -4.10 5.24
C LYS A 53 -21.04 -4.95 4.47
N ARG A 54 -21.17 -4.71 3.15
CA ARG A 54 -22.10 -5.47 2.29
C ARG A 54 -21.66 -6.94 2.19
N LEU A 55 -22.62 -7.87 2.20
CA LEU A 55 -22.32 -9.31 2.14
C LEU A 55 -21.40 -9.68 0.97
N ARG A 56 -21.70 -9.17 -0.22
CA ARG A 56 -20.86 -9.37 -1.41
C ARG A 56 -19.42 -8.89 -1.20
N SER A 57 -19.23 -7.76 -0.52
CA SER A 57 -17.91 -7.21 -0.21
C SER A 57 -17.17 -8.05 0.82
N LYS A 58 -17.88 -8.59 1.83
CA LYS A 58 -17.31 -9.51 2.83
C LYS A 58 -16.80 -10.79 2.17
N VAL A 59 -17.61 -11.40 1.30
CA VAL A 59 -17.21 -12.61 0.57
C VAL A 59 -15.99 -12.35 -0.31
N LYS A 60 -16.00 -11.26 -1.11
CA LYS A 60 -14.84 -10.85 -1.91
C LYS A 60 -13.58 -10.66 -1.07
N ARG A 61 -13.71 -10.05 0.12
CA ARG A 61 -12.59 -9.85 1.05
C ARG A 61 -12.01 -11.16 1.55
N ILE A 62 -12.84 -12.14 1.87
CA ILE A 62 -12.36 -13.48 2.30
C ILE A 62 -11.51 -14.10 1.20
N PHE A 63 -12.03 -14.17 -0.04
CA PHE A 63 -11.29 -14.72 -1.17
C PHE A 63 -10.03 -13.88 -1.51
N GLY A 64 -10.15 -12.55 -1.49
CA GLY A 64 -9.00 -11.66 -1.72
C GLY A 64 -7.87 -11.90 -0.70
N ASN A 65 -8.22 -12.07 0.58
CA ASN A 65 -7.24 -12.37 1.63
C ASN A 65 -6.63 -13.76 1.47
N ILE A 66 -7.39 -14.77 1.04
CA ILE A 66 -6.85 -16.12 0.75
C ILE A 66 -5.80 -16.02 -0.34
N VAL A 67 -6.11 -15.35 -1.46
CA VAL A 67 -5.19 -15.17 -2.59
C VAL A 67 -3.96 -14.35 -2.17
N ALA A 68 -4.16 -13.23 -1.46
CA ALA A 68 -3.08 -12.37 -1.00
C ALA A 68 -2.16 -13.12 -0.02
N ASN A 69 -2.70 -13.89 0.93
CA ASN A 69 -1.90 -14.69 1.86
C ASN A 69 -1.14 -15.83 1.17
N LYS A 70 -1.72 -16.45 0.14
CA LYS A 70 -1.00 -17.44 -0.68
C LYS A 70 0.21 -16.78 -1.34
N LYS A 71 0.01 -15.67 -2.04
CA LYS A 71 1.11 -14.91 -2.68
C LYS A 71 2.16 -14.45 -1.66
N THR A 72 1.72 -14.01 -0.47
CA THR A 72 2.63 -13.63 0.63
C THR A 72 3.50 -14.81 1.07
N ARG A 73 2.94 -16.01 1.20
CA ARG A 73 3.73 -17.21 1.51
C ARG A 73 4.73 -17.57 0.42
N ASP A 74 4.33 -17.41 -0.85
CA ASP A 74 5.20 -17.72 -1.99
C ASP A 74 6.46 -16.82 -2.01
N ILE A 75 6.34 -15.57 -1.55
CA ILE A 75 7.49 -14.65 -1.47
C ILE A 75 8.20 -14.67 -0.10
N ALA A 76 7.58 -15.20 0.94
CA ALA A 76 8.09 -15.16 2.32
C ALA A 76 9.49 -15.78 2.47
N LYS A 77 9.81 -16.77 1.64
CA LYS A 77 11.13 -17.43 1.64
C LYS A 77 12.28 -16.54 1.12
N TYR A 78 11.94 -15.41 0.49
CA TYR A 78 12.90 -14.43 -0.01
C TYR A 78 12.94 -13.15 0.84
N ILE A 79 12.25 -13.13 1.99
CA ILE A 79 12.14 -11.97 2.85
C ILE A 79 12.84 -12.24 4.16
N ASP A 80 13.93 -11.53 4.42
CA ASP A 80 14.56 -11.44 5.71
C ASP A 80 14.00 -10.24 6.48
N ILE A 81 13.73 -10.43 7.77
CA ILE A 81 13.22 -9.37 8.64
C ILE A 81 14.21 -9.20 9.78
N SER A 82 14.75 -8.00 9.90
CA SER A 82 15.55 -7.56 11.06
C SER A 82 14.78 -6.54 11.89
N GLY A 83 15.04 -6.49 13.20
CA GLY A 83 14.40 -5.55 14.11
C GLY A 83 12.93 -5.87 14.42
N LEU A 84 12.46 -7.11 14.19
CA LEU A 84 11.08 -7.52 14.47
C LEU A 84 10.72 -7.35 15.96
N GLU A 85 11.69 -7.51 16.84
CA GLU A 85 11.60 -7.33 18.29
C GLU A 85 11.18 -5.89 18.66
N ASN A 86 11.58 -4.89 17.88
CA ASN A 86 11.22 -3.47 18.09
C ASN A 86 9.71 -3.23 17.91
N ALA A 87 9.02 -4.12 17.19
CA ALA A 87 7.57 -4.04 17.00
C ALA A 87 6.78 -4.75 18.12
N SER A 88 7.45 -5.42 19.06
CA SER A 88 6.80 -6.15 20.17
C SER A 88 5.86 -5.27 21.03
N PRO A 89 6.16 -3.98 21.33
CA PRO A 89 5.25 -3.12 22.09
C PRO A 89 3.93 -2.81 21.38
N LEU A 90 3.83 -3.09 20.07
CA LEU A 90 2.64 -2.86 19.26
C LEU A 90 1.67 -4.04 19.24
N LYS A 91 2.08 -5.19 19.79
CA LYS A 91 1.24 -6.41 19.78
C LYS A 91 -0.13 -6.14 20.40
N GLY A 92 -1.18 -6.45 19.66
CA GLY A 92 -2.56 -6.23 20.12
C GLY A 92 -3.07 -4.78 20.05
N LYS A 93 -2.24 -3.83 19.60
CA LYS A 93 -2.61 -2.41 19.43
C LYS A 93 -2.89 -2.09 17.95
N ALA A 94 -3.64 -1.01 17.69
CA ALA A 94 -3.68 -0.43 16.36
C ALA A 94 -2.41 0.39 16.11
N PHE A 95 -1.95 0.44 14.87
CA PHE A 95 -0.85 1.32 14.48
C PHE A 95 -0.89 1.64 12.98
N ILE A 96 -0.22 2.71 12.62
CA ILE A 96 0.08 3.03 11.23
C ILE A 96 1.44 2.44 10.88
N MET A 97 1.51 1.69 9.81
CA MET A 97 2.77 1.21 9.24
C MET A 97 3.15 2.13 8.09
N THR A 98 4.38 2.60 8.07
CA THR A 98 4.93 3.33 6.91
C THR A 98 6.03 2.52 6.26
N SER A 99 6.15 2.63 4.93
CA SER A 99 7.18 1.97 4.15
C SER A 99 7.61 2.85 2.99
N ASN A 100 8.84 2.70 2.53
CA ASN A 100 9.24 3.15 1.20
C ASN A 100 8.44 2.38 0.13
N HIS A 101 8.33 2.94 -1.07
CA HIS A 101 7.51 2.37 -2.13
C HIS A 101 8.33 2.20 -3.42
N TYR A 102 8.87 1.00 -3.62
CA TYR A 102 9.77 0.74 -4.75
C TYR A 102 9.41 -0.52 -5.55
N SER A 103 8.42 -1.31 -5.09
CA SER A 103 8.09 -2.58 -5.72
C SER A 103 6.58 -2.82 -5.73
N PRO A 104 6.04 -3.45 -6.79
CA PRO A 104 4.63 -3.87 -6.80
C PRO A 104 4.30 -4.93 -5.74
N TYR A 105 5.31 -5.50 -5.12
CA TYR A 105 5.19 -6.52 -4.08
C TYR A 105 5.26 -5.97 -2.65
N ASP A 106 5.49 -4.66 -2.46
CA ASP A 106 5.61 -4.02 -1.15
C ASP A 106 4.43 -4.33 -0.23
N ASN A 107 3.22 -4.37 -0.78
CA ASN A 107 2.01 -4.74 -0.04
C ASN A 107 2.05 -6.18 0.50
N LEU A 108 2.72 -7.10 -0.20
CA LEU A 108 2.87 -8.49 0.25
C LEU A 108 3.95 -8.60 1.32
N ILE A 109 5.01 -7.79 1.21
CA ILE A 109 6.07 -7.68 2.22
C ILE A 109 5.48 -7.14 3.54
N ALA A 110 4.74 -6.03 3.46
CA ALA A 110 4.02 -5.48 4.60
C ALA A 110 3.03 -6.48 5.20
N ARG A 111 2.31 -7.25 4.36
CA ARG A 111 1.42 -8.33 4.82
C ARG A 111 2.18 -9.46 5.50
N HIS A 112 3.36 -9.84 5.00
CA HIS A 112 4.21 -10.85 5.64
C HIS A 112 4.59 -10.40 7.05
N LEU A 113 5.07 -9.18 7.20
CA LEU A 113 5.42 -8.60 8.50
C LEU A 113 4.21 -8.55 9.45
N THR A 114 3.06 -8.05 8.98
CA THR A 114 1.85 -7.99 9.82
C THR A 114 1.36 -9.38 10.24
N ASN A 115 1.50 -10.39 9.37
CA ASN A 115 1.16 -11.77 9.74
C ASN A 115 2.11 -12.31 10.83
N LYS A 116 3.40 -12.01 10.76
CA LYS A 116 4.40 -12.36 11.79
C LYS A 116 4.11 -11.69 13.14
N LEU A 117 3.62 -10.45 13.12
CA LEU A 117 3.20 -9.71 14.32
C LEU A 117 1.84 -10.14 14.89
N GLY A 118 1.16 -11.15 14.29
CA GLY A 118 -0.14 -11.64 14.76
C GLY A 118 -1.35 -10.90 14.20
N TYR A 119 -1.17 -10.06 13.17
CA TYR A 119 -2.26 -9.29 12.53
C TYR A 119 -2.75 -9.92 11.22
N LYS A 120 -2.81 -11.24 11.15
CA LYS A 120 -3.33 -11.94 9.96
C LYS A 120 -4.69 -11.41 9.56
N ASN A 121 -4.83 -11.01 8.28
CA ASN A 121 -6.06 -10.41 7.70
C ASN A 121 -6.48 -9.06 8.31
N LYS A 122 -5.61 -8.40 9.06
CA LYS A 122 -5.89 -7.10 9.69
C LYS A 122 -5.14 -5.93 9.02
N LEU A 123 -4.44 -6.16 7.92
CA LEU A 123 -3.80 -5.09 7.15
C LEU A 123 -4.85 -4.38 6.30
N SER A 124 -4.90 -3.06 6.41
CA SER A 124 -5.62 -2.14 5.53
C SER A 124 -4.60 -1.23 4.85
N ILE A 125 -4.84 -0.83 3.60
CA ILE A 125 -3.86 -0.09 2.81
C ILE A 125 -4.51 1.18 2.28
N ILE A 126 -3.89 2.34 2.48
CA ILE A 126 -4.29 3.57 1.80
C ILE A 126 -3.68 3.55 0.40
N ILE A 127 -4.51 3.73 -0.61
CA ILE A 127 -4.12 3.71 -2.02
C ILE A 127 -4.62 4.98 -2.72
N ASN A 128 -4.01 5.34 -3.84
CA ASN A 128 -4.58 6.37 -4.71
C ASN A 128 -5.91 5.89 -5.31
N GLU A 129 -6.86 6.80 -5.53
CA GLU A 129 -8.17 6.46 -6.12
C GLU A 129 -8.06 5.80 -7.49
N SER A 130 -7.06 6.19 -8.30
CA SER A 130 -6.81 5.59 -9.63
C SER A 130 -6.64 4.07 -9.58
N ASN A 131 -6.09 3.55 -8.48
CA ASN A 131 -5.87 2.10 -8.31
C ASN A 131 -7.16 1.28 -8.22
N ILE A 132 -8.31 1.91 -7.92
CA ILE A 132 -9.62 1.23 -7.96
C ILE A 132 -9.98 0.83 -9.39
N PHE A 133 -9.58 1.64 -10.35
CA PHE A 133 -9.89 1.45 -11.78
C PHE A 133 -8.88 0.55 -12.49
N MET A 134 -7.81 0.14 -11.79
CA MET A 134 -6.79 -0.76 -12.35
C MET A 134 -7.41 -2.01 -12.95
N PRO A 135 -7.15 -2.33 -14.23
CA PRO A 135 -7.71 -3.49 -14.93
C PRO A 135 -7.06 -4.80 -14.48
N GLY A 136 -7.58 -5.90 -14.99
CA GLY A 136 -6.97 -7.23 -14.88
C GLY A 136 -7.03 -7.86 -13.48
N LYS A 137 -6.20 -8.89 -13.28
CA LYS A 137 -6.17 -9.71 -12.06
C LYS A 137 -5.71 -8.91 -10.84
N LEU A 138 -4.70 -8.04 -11.02
CA LEU A 138 -4.15 -7.23 -9.94
C LEU A 138 -5.21 -6.26 -9.38
N GLY A 139 -5.92 -5.53 -10.25
CA GLY A 139 -7.00 -4.65 -9.84
C GLY A 139 -8.15 -5.39 -9.15
N LYS A 140 -8.50 -6.62 -9.61
CA LYS A 140 -9.50 -7.45 -8.94
C LYS A 140 -9.08 -7.83 -7.51
N ILE A 141 -7.81 -8.21 -7.30
CA ILE A 141 -7.27 -8.54 -5.98
C ILE A 141 -7.28 -7.30 -5.10
N LEU A 142 -6.80 -6.17 -5.60
CA LEU A 142 -6.72 -4.91 -4.86
C LEU A 142 -8.10 -4.47 -4.36
N ARG A 143 -9.14 -4.51 -5.22
CA ARG A 143 -10.52 -4.21 -4.83
C ARG A 143 -11.13 -5.22 -3.85
N SER A 144 -10.56 -6.41 -3.75
CA SER A 144 -11.06 -7.47 -2.87
C SER A 144 -10.50 -7.39 -1.45
N VAL A 145 -9.30 -6.88 -1.25
CA VAL A 145 -8.70 -6.70 0.09
C VAL A 145 -9.16 -5.40 0.75
N ASP A 146 -8.74 -5.17 1.99
CA ASP A 146 -9.09 -3.95 2.72
C ASP A 146 -8.22 -2.79 2.25
N VAL A 147 -8.72 -1.99 1.31
CA VAL A 147 -8.08 -0.78 0.82
C VAL A 147 -8.96 0.45 1.07
N PHE A 148 -8.32 1.57 1.35
CA PHE A 148 -8.93 2.87 1.51
C PHE A 148 -8.46 3.78 0.38
N PRO A 149 -9.25 3.97 -0.68
CA PRO A 149 -8.90 4.87 -1.77
C PRO A 149 -8.91 6.32 -1.28
N TYR A 150 -7.78 6.97 -1.43
CA TYR A 150 -7.64 8.40 -1.15
C TYR A 150 -8.02 9.20 -2.40
N ALA A 151 -8.95 10.14 -2.24
CA ALA A 151 -9.34 11.10 -3.26
C ALA A 151 -9.26 12.52 -2.68
N GLN A 152 -8.91 13.50 -3.53
CA GLN A 152 -8.93 14.90 -3.15
C GLN A 152 -10.36 15.46 -3.25
N ASP A 153 -11.20 15.04 -2.29
CA ASP A 153 -12.57 15.47 -2.12
C ASP A 153 -12.83 15.64 -0.62
N PHE A 154 -13.06 16.89 -0.19
CA PHE A 154 -13.17 17.22 1.24
C PHE A 154 -14.36 16.56 1.92
N GLU A 155 -15.50 16.46 1.23
CA GLU A 155 -16.69 15.83 1.79
C GLU A 155 -16.48 14.33 1.95
N TYR A 156 -15.95 13.67 0.94
CA TYR A 156 -15.58 12.26 1.00
C TYR A 156 -14.56 11.98 2.11
N LEU A 157 -13.50 12.80 2.20
CA LEU A 157 -12.48 12.65 3.24
C LEU A 157 -13.08 12.81 4.63
N GLY A 158 -13.90 13.83 4.85
CA GLY A 158 -14.53 14.11 6.14
C GLY A 158 -15.57 13.08 6.54
N LYS A 159 -16.51 12.78 5.65
CA LYS A 159 -17.70 11.99 5.98
C LYS A 159 -17.54 10.49 5.80
N ARG A 160 -16.57 10.02 5.01
CA ARG A 160 -16.44 8.61 4.66
C ARG A 160 -15.04 8.05 4.89
N PHE A 161 -14.01 8.65 4.31
CA PHE A 161 -12.66 8.13 4.36
C PHE A 161 -12.08 8.13 5.79
N ASN A 162 -12.03 9.31 6.43
CA ASN A 162 -11.50 9.42 7.78
C ASN A 162 -12.25 8.57 8.81
N PRO A 163 -13.60 8.52 8.81
CA PRO A 163 -14.34 7.60 9.67
C PRO A 163 -13.99 6.12 9.41
N ALA A 164 -13.83 5.71 8.14
CA ALA A 164 -13.49 4.33 7.81
C ALA A 164 -12.08 3.94 8.29
N VAL A 165 -11.08 4.84 8.12
CA VAL A 165 -9.72 4.64 8.66
C VAL A 165 -9.76 4.57 10.19
N GLY A 166 -10.45 5.51 10.85
CA GLY A 166 -10.60 5.51 12.30
C GLY A 166 -11.28 4.25 12.83
N ASN A 167 -12.33 3.76 12.16
CA ASN A 167 -13.00 2.50 12.52
C ASN A 167 -12.09 1.27 12.33
N ALA A 168 -11.22 1.28 11.33
CA ALA A 168 -10.22 0.21 11.17
C ALA A 168 -9.25 0.20 12.36
N LEU A 169 -8.72 1.36 12.76
CA LEU A 169 -7.83 1.49 13.89
C LEU A 169 -8.51 1.12 15.21
N LYS A 170 -9.76 1.56 15.46
CA LYS A 170 -10.56 1.12 16.63
C LYS A 170 -10.72 -0.40 16.70
N LYS A 171 -10.76 -1.09 15.56
CA LYS A 171 -10.78 -2.56 15.46
C LYS A 171 -9.39 -3.21 15.55
N LYS A 172 -8.41 -2.49 16.07
CA LYS A 172 -7.01 -2.94 16.22
C LYS A 172 -6.43 -3.48 14.91
N ARG A 173 -6.67 -2.77 13.81
CA ARG A 173 -6.07 -3.07 12.50
C ARG A 173 -4.81 -2.27 12.28
N VAL A 174 -3.98 -2.73 11.37
CA VAL A 174 -2.81 -2.00 10.86
C VAL A 174 -3.22 -1.26 9.60
N VAL A 175 -2.87 0.02 9.52
CA VAL A 175 -3.09 0.83 8.31
C VAL A 175 -1.74 1.15 7.67
N LEU A 176 -1.51 0.61 6.49
CA LEU A 176 -0.30 0.87 5.70
C LEU A 176 -0.46 2.15 4.89
N ILE A 177 0.53 3.01 4.99
CA ILE A 177 0.66 4.25 4.22
C ILE A 177 2.06 4.29 3.65
N TYR A 178 2.16 4.60 2.34
CA TYR A 178 3.43 4.92 1.69
C TYR A 178 3.61 6.43 1.70
N PRO A 179 4.43 7.00 2.60
CA PRO A 179 4.53 8.47 2.74
C PRO A 179 5.23 9.12 1.55
N GLU A 180 5.94 8.36 0.73
CA GLU A 180 6.50 8.79 -0.54
C GLU A 180 5.42 9.00 -1.63
N GLN A 181 4.22 8.46 -1.44
CA GLN A 181 3.02 8.48 -2.30
C GLN A 181 3.17 7.79 -3.65
N GLU A 182 4.29 7.96 -4.34
CA GLU A 182 4.56 7.38 -5.65
C GLU A 182 5.50 6.18 -5.56
N MET A 183 5.28 5.16 -6.38
CA MET A 183 6.20 4.03 -6.51
C MET A 183 7.31 4.39 -7.50
N TRP A 184 8.57 4.31 -7.03
CA TRP A 184 9.74 4.39 -7.89
C TRP A 184 10.39 3.01 -8.00
N LEU A 185 10.10 2.34 -9.10
CA LEU A 185 10.48 0.94 -9.30
C LEU A 185 11.98 0.73 -9.13
N ASP A 186 12.34 -0.16 -8.20
CA ASP A 186 13.71 -0.54 -7.84
C ASP A 186 14.62 0.62 -7.35
N TYR A 187 14.04 1.77 -6.98
CA TYR A 187 14.82 2.88 -6.46
C TYR A 187 15.26 2.59 -5.01
N PRO A 188 16.58 2.55 -4.73
CA PRO A 188 17.08 1.99 -3.46
C PRO A 188 17.13 3.00 -2.31
N LYS A 189 16.84 4.28 -2.56
CA LYS A 189 16.92 5.34 -1.55
C LYS A 189 15.53 5.79 -1.12
N THR A 190 15.45 6.36 0.08
CA THR A 190 14.22 7.06 0.52
C THR A 190 14.04 8.36 -0.26
N ARG A 191 12.78 8.70 -0.49
CA ARG A 191 12.38 9.96 -1.08
C ARG A 191 11.70 10.85 -0.04
N PRO A 192 11.45 12.14 -0.31
CA PRO A 192 10.79 13.03 0.63
C PRO A 192 9.45 12.46 1.12
N LEU A 193 9.26 12.44 2.43
CA LEU A 193 8.07 11.87 3.06
C LEU A 193 6.99 12.95 3.20
N LYS A 194 5.78 12.67 2.73
CA LYS A 194 4.63 13.54 2.92
C LYS A 194 4.02 13.34 4.32
N PRO A 195 3.44 14.38 4.93
CA PRO A 195 3.01 14.36 6.35
C PRO A 195 1.76 13.51 6.62
N GLY A 196 1.09 12.96 5.60
CA GLY A 196 -0.21 12.28 5.76
C GLY A 196 -0.21 11.15 6.78
N ALA A 197 0.84 10.33 6.84
CA ALA A 197 0.94 9.24 7.81
C ALA A 197 1.00 9.76 9.26
N TYR A 198 1.79 10.80 9.48
CA TYR A 198 1.96 11.45 10.79
C TYR A 198 0.68 12.15 11.23
N HIS A 199 0.01 12.83 10.28
CA HIS A 199 -1.30 13.44 10.53
C HIS A 199 -2.33 12.42 11.02
N TYR A 200 -2.43 11.27 10.35
CA TYR A 200 -3.37 10.21 10.76
C TYR A 200 -2.98 9.58 12.09
N ALA A 201 -1.69 9.37 12.34
CA ALA A 201 -1.22 8.85 13.63
C ALA A 201 -1.60 9.76 14.79
N ALA A 202 -1.36 11.06 14.66
CA ALA A 202 -1.73 12.07 15.64
C ALA A 202 -3.26 12.16 15.79
N LYS A 203 -4.00 12.24 14.67
CA LYS A 203 -5.47 12.35 14.67
C LYS A 203 -6.15 11.19 15.38
N PHE A 204 -5.64 9.98 15.25
CA PHE A 204 -6.25 8.77 15.83
C PHE A 204 -5.52 8.28 17.08
N ASN A 205 -4.51 9.03 17.55
CA ASN A 205 -3.70 8.69 18.71
C ASN A 205 -3.18 7.24 18.69
N VAL A 206 -2.50 6.89 17.61
CA VAL A 206 -1.91 5.57 17.40
C VAL A 206 -0.42 5.69 17.05
N PRO A 207 0.42 4.72 17.45
CA PRO A 207 1.83 4.74 17.10
C PRO A 207 2.06 4.52 15.61
N ILE A 208 3.26 4.89 15.15
CA ILE A 208 3.77 4.58 13.82
C ILE A 208 4.83 3.49 13.94
N LEU A 209 4.74 2.47 13.09
CA LEU A 209 5.80 1.50 12.84
C LEU A 209 6.43 1.83 11.48
N PRO A 210 7.59 2.52 11.45
CA PRO A 210 8.33 2.70 10.22
C PRO A 210 9.01 1.39 9.85
N ILE A 211 8.87 0.97 8.59
CA ILE A 211 9.66 -0.11 8.01
C ILE A 211 10.39 0.42 6.79
N PHE A 212 11.55 -0.13 6.53
CA PHE A 212 12.30 0.16 5.33
C PHE A 212 12.60 -1.16 4.62
N VAL A 213 12.20 -1.26 3.37
CA VAL A 213 12.42 -2.44 2.55
C VAL A 213 13.60 -2.18 1.64
N THR A 214 14.60 -3.05 1.68
CA THR A 214 15.73 -3.07 0.77
C THR A 214 15.75 -4.37 0.01
N TRP A 215 16.49 -4.44 -1.05
CA TRP A 215 16.80 -5.65 -1.77
C TRP A 215 18.31 -5.86 -1.82
N LYS A 216 18.71 -7.12 -1.81
CA LYS A 216 20.10 -7.51 -2.01
C LYS A 216 20.22 -8.20 -3.36
N LYS A 217 21.30 -7.95 -4.06
CA LYS A 217 21.69 -8.79 -5.19
C LYS A 217 22.31 -10.07 -4.60
N ASP A 218 21.96 -11.22 -5.15
CA ASP A 218 22.69 -12.45 -4.87
C ASP A 218 24.03 -12.47 -5.66
N GLU A 219 24.81 -13.52 -5.46
CA GLU A 219 26.12 -13.68 -6.10
C GLU A 219 26.01 -13.74 -7.64
N GLU A 220 24.84 -14.12 -8.17
CA GLU A 220 24.55 -14.15 -9.61
C GLU A 220 24.01 -12.82 -10.14
N GLY A 221 23.91 -11.78 -9.29
CA GLY A 221 23.38 -10.46 -9.66
C GLY A 221 21.86 -10.42 -9.78
N VAL A 222 21.16 -11.49 -9.39
CA VAL A 222 19.70 -11.57 -9.38
C VAL A 222 19.16 -10.87 -8.14
N THR A 223 18.19 -9.99 -8.31
CA THR A 223 17.51 -9.30 -7.21
C THR A 223 16.55 -10.28 -6.51
N LYS A 224 16.79 -10.56 -5.26
CA LYS A 224 15.88 -11.35 -4.39
C LYS A 224 15.11 -10.45 -3.45
#